data_203ad14f9c98859217df4f69c37a735a
#
_entry.id   203ad14f9c98859217df4f69c37a735a
#
_cell.length_a   1.000
_cell.length_b   1.000
_cell.length_c   1.000
_cell.angle_alpha   90.00
_cell.angle_beta   90.00
_cell.angle_gamma   90.00
#
_symmetry.space_group_name_H-M   'P 1'
#
loop_
_entity.id
_entity.type
_entity.pdbx_description
1 polymer ?
#
loop_
_entity_poly.entity_id
_entity_poly.type
_entity_poly.pdbx_seq_one_letter_code
_entity_poly.pdbx_strand_id
1 'polypeptide(L)'
;MKRKLFTGGIAVMLCLAMSGNAQQKATSYTEKENMAVKTRLNFNNRADFEDAHRGFIATLEDEAIKNENGSVSYPLNAWKFLEGEAPATANPSLWRQSQLNAIHGLFEVVPGAIYQVRGFDLANITFVRTDHGWIIIDATTSEASALAGYRLVKQHLGDLPVRALIITHPHIDHYGGMDAICREVSNKDMKIIVPKGFYEEALSENVMAGTAMGRRDSYMYGLLLPRHAGGNIGTGLGTTNSRGKSMLVRPTDEIETTGERRVIDGLEMEFMFVPEAEAPVEMMIWFPKYKAFCAAEEITHTMHNLLTLRGAKVRNGLLWSKYIDDVIARYGNDVEVTFSLHHWPTWGNEKINTYWAAQRDMYRYLHDQTLRMANQGLTPNEIAEQLVLPVGLDSLFACRGYYGSLSHNVKSQYQMYFGWFDGNPANLNPLPPVELGRKYVEAIGGGERVIEVARKAYDEGEYRWCATLLNNLVFAEPENQTARQLLADVYTQLGYQAESGPWRNFYLTGAKELRGEINRQVPNLVNASSVSNLGADMLLDFCAIQVNGMKAGDKRICINLTFKDCGEKAMLLLNNGALNHRMGYTDASALLSLQVTRNDFARLILKEVRP
;
A
#
# COMPACT_ATOMS: atom_id res chain seq x y z
N MET A 1 -74.22 38.53 -16.57
CA MET A 1 -73.94 37.33 -15.70
C MET A 1 -72.47 36.97 -15.86
N LYS A 2 -71.64 37.34 -14.88
CA LYS A 2 -70.20 37.09 -14.86
C LYS A 2 -69.92 35.90 -13.95
N ARG A 3 -69.40 34.79 -14.48
CA ARG A 3 -68.88 33.66 -13.68
C ARG A 3 -67.43 33.94 -13.30
N LYS A 4 -67.16 34.02 -12.02
CA LYS A 4 -65.80 34.01 -11.44
C LYS A 4 -65.30 32.57 -11.38
N LEU A 5 -64.15 32.28 -12.01
CA LEU A 5 -63.38 31.09 -11.78
C LEU A 5 -62.44 31.35 -10.60
N PHE A 6 -62.54 30.48 -9.58
CA PHE A 6 -61.58 30.36 -8.49
C PHE A 6 -60.50 29.38 -8.93
N THR A 7 -59.25 29.84 -9.10
CA THR A 7 -58.08 29.02 -9.24
C THR A 7 -57.43 28.89 -7.89
N GLY A 8 -57.62 27.72 -7.23
CA GLY A 8 -56.87 27.34 -6.05
C GLY A 8 -55.53 26.72 -6.46
N GLY A 9 -54.47 27.46 -6.23
CA GLY A 9 -53.11 26.96 -6.39
C GLY A 9 -52.72 26.10 -5.15
N ILE A 10 -52.55 24.81 -5.37
CA ILE A 10 -51.92 23.92 -4.38
C ILE A 10 -50.39 24.06 -4.54
N ALA A 11 -49.77 24.81 -3.63
CA ALA A 11 -48.32 24.82 -3.51
C ALA A 11 -47.85 23.49 -2.90
N VAL A 12 -47.35 22.57 -3.70
CA VAL A 12 -46.62 21.41 -3.20
C VAL A 12 -45.22 21.87 -2.78
N MET A 13 -45.06 22.07 -1.47
CA MET A 13 -43.73 22.25 -0.87
C MET A 13 -43.00 20.92 -0.96
N LEU A 14 -42.11 20.76 -1.96
CA LEU A 14 -41.09 19.72 -1.97
C LEU A 14 -40.08 20.08 -0.86
N CYS A 15 -40.25 19.50 0.33
CA CYS A 15 -39.18 19.40 1.30
C CYS A 15 -38.15 18.42 0.75
N LEU A 16 -37.14 18.94 0.03
CA LEU A 16 -35.87 18.25 -0.17
C LEU A 16 -35.23 18.15 1.22
N ALA A 17 -35.51 17.03 1.90
CA ALA A 17 -34.71 16.61 3.03
C ALA A 17 -33.30 16.29 2.49
N MET A 18 -32.42 17.28 2.50
CA MET A 18 -30.98 17.02 2.51
C MET A 18 -30.69 16.32 3.85
N SER A 19 -30.85 15.00 3.90
CA SER A 19 -30.25 14.18 4.91
C SER A 19 -28.73 14.18 4.68
N GLY A 20 -28.07 15.22 5.17
CA GLY A 20 -26.65 15.13 5.44
C GLY A 20 -26.51 13.93 6.40
N ASN A 21 -25.94 12.82 5.92
CA ASN A 21 -25.66 11.67 6.76
C ASN A 21 -24.75 12.15 7.89
N ALA A 22 -25.32 12.35 9.07
CA ALA A 22 -24.56 12.72 10.25
C ALA A 22 -23.56 11.58 10.49
N GLN A 23 -22.27 11.92 10.64
CA GLN A 23 -21.23 10.95 10.97
C GLN A 23 -21.67 10.11 12.16
N GLN A 24 -21.58 8.77 12.03
CA GLN A 24 -21.88 7.86 13.13
C GLN A 24 -20.94 8.13 14.31
N LYS A 25 -21.50 8.22 15.52
CA LYS A 25 -20.72 8.40 16.75
C LYS A 25 -20.02 7.10 17.16
N ALA A 26 -18.92 7.24 17.87
CA ALA A 26 -18.34 6.12 18.61
C ALA A 26 -19.34 5.69 19.72
N THR A 27 -19.45 4.39 19.93
CA THR A 27 -20.19 3.84 21.07
C THR A 27 -19.33 3.92 22.33
N SER A 28 -19.94 3.74 23.50
CA SER A 28 -19.21 3.69 24.77
C SER A 28 -18.15 2.57 24.81
N TYR A 29 -18.39 1.45 24.12
CA TYR A 29 -17.39 0.38 23.98
C TYR A 29 -16.19 0.83 23.17
N THR A 30 -16.42 1.46 22.03
CA THR A 30 -15.35 2.01 21.20
C THR A 30 -14.55 3.09 21.95
N GLU A 31 -15.22 3.96 22.67
CA GLU A 31 -14.56 4.97 23.53
C GLU A 31 -13.68 4.31 24.59
N LYS A 32 -14.20 3.28 25.26
CA LYS A 32 -13.46 2.54 26.30
C LYS A 32 -12.21 1.85 25.71
N GLU A 33 -12.33 1.18 24.57
CA GLU A 33 -11.20 0.53 23.90
C GLU A 33 -10.13 1.56 23.49
N ASN A 34 -10.53 2.67 22.89
CA ASN A 34 -9.60 3.74 22.52
C ASN A 34 -8.96 4.41 23.75
N MET A 35 -9.69 4.57 24.85
CA MET A 35 -9.12 5.08 26.11
C MET A 35 -8.11 4.12 26.72
N ALA A 36 -8.31 2.80 26.62
CA ALA A 36 -7.37 1.80 27.12
C ALA A 36 -5.99 1.89 26.44
N VAL A 37 -5.93 2.33 25.18
CA VAL A 37 -4.66 2.57 24.47
C VAL A 37 -3.87 3.70 25.14
N LYS A 38 -4.54 4.75 25.59
CA LYS A 38 -3.88 5.90 26.27
C LYS A 38 -3.18 5.49 27.57
N THR A 39 -3.61 4.43 28.24
CA THR A 39 -3.00 3.96 29.50
C THR A 39 -1.77 3.07 29.28
N ARG A 40 -1.61 2.52 28.08
CA ARG A 40 -0.52 1.58 27.76
C ARG A 40 0.69 2.25 27.09
N LEU A 41 0.51 3.40 26.44
CA LEU A 41 1.53 4.10 25.68
C LEU A 41 1.87 5.45 26.31
N ASN A 42 3.15 5.85 26.23
CA ASN A 42 3.61 7.13 26.77
C ASN A 42 3.39 8.28 25.75
N PHE A 43 2.17 8.81 25.68
CA PHE A 43 1.84 9.93 24.80
C PHE A 43 2.52 11.26 25.19
N ASN A 44 3.14 11.35 26.37
CA ASN A 44 3.93 12.52 26.78
C ASN A 44 5.30 12.53 26.10
N ASN A 45 5.75 11.41 25.53
CA ASN A 45 6.99 11.34 24.76
C ASN A 45 6.81 12.08 23.42
N ARG A 46 7.54 13.20 23.26
CA ARG A 46 7.49 14.05 22.08
C ARG A 46 8.70 13.90 21.16
N ALA A 47 9.63 12.99 21.47
CA ALA A 47 10.88 12.83 20.73
C ALA A 47 10.68 12.59 19.21
N ASP A 48 9.64 11.83 18.82
CA ASP A 48 9.34 11.64 17.40
C ASP A 48 8.87 12.93 16.71
N PHE A 49 8.13 13.79 17.42
CA PHE A 49 7.72 15.09 16.88
C PHE A 49 8.90 16.05 16.75
N GLU A 50 9.86 15.99 17.67
CA GLU A 50 11.11 16.77 17.60
C GLU A 50 11.92 16.30 16.38
N ASP A 51 12.11 15.00 16.22
CA ASP A 51 12.81 14.42 15.07
C ASP A 51 12.08 14.72 13.76
N ALA A 52 10.75 14.63 13.73
CA ALA A 52 9.96 14.87 12.52
C ALA A 52 10.01 16.35 12.05
N HIS A 53 10.23 17.31 12.96
CA HIS A 53 10.38 18.73 12.60
C HIS A 53 11.84 19.14 12.39
N ARG A 54 12.79 18.30 12.80
CA ARG A 54 14.21 18.64 12.75
C ARG A 54 14.67 18.88 11.32
N GLY A 55 15.44 19.97 11.13
CA GLY A 55 16.03 20.32 9.85
C GLY A 55 15.04 20.89 8.82
N PHE A 56 13.84 21.34 9.22
CA PHE A 56 12.88 21.96 8.31
C PHE A 56 13.48 23.18 7.61
N ILE A 57 13.35 23.22 6.27
CA ILE A 57 13.83 24.31 5.42
C ILE A 57 12.65 25.07 4.81
N ALA A 58 11.77 24.35 4.11
CA ALA A 58 10.67 24.94 3.36
C ALA A 58 9.57 23.92 3.04
N THR A 59 8.42 24.41 2.67
CA THR A 59 7.33 23.61 2.06
C THR A 59 6.65 24.40 0.95
N LEU A 60 5.76 23.76 0.21
CA LEU A 60 4.93 24.44 -0.78
C LEU A 60 3.86 25.29 -0.08
N GLU A 61 3.61 26.48 -0.61
CA GLU A 61 2.52 27.35 -0.16
C GLU A 61 1.16 26.90 -0.71
N ASP A 62 1.18 26.09 -1.78
CA ASP A 62 0.00 25.56 -2.44
C ASP A 62 -0.77 24.59 -1.55
N GLU A 63 -2.10 24.57 -1.68
CA GLU A 63 -2.96 23.62 -0.95
C GLU A 63 -2.83 22.17 -1.43
N ALA A 64 -2.34 21.99 -2.66
CA ALA A 64 -2.19 20.68 -3.28
C ALA A 64 -1.16 20.67 -4.40
N ILE A 65 -0.48 19.57 -4.58
CA ILE A 65 0.30 19.26 -5.78
C ILE A 65 -0.67 18.88 -6.91
N LYS A 66 -0.49 19.43 -8.10
CA LYS A 66 -1.37 19.23 -9.25
C LYS A 66 -0.66 18.52 -10.39
N ASN A 67 -1.39 17.68 -11.09
CA ASN A 67 -1.00 17.12 -12.38
C ASN A 67 -1.01 18.19 -13.48
N GLU A 68 -0.38 17.94 -14.63
CA GLU A 68 -0.36 18.83 -15.78
C GLU A 68 -1.76 19.22 -16.28
N ASN A 69 -2.74 18.34 -16.15
CA ASN A 69 -4.14 18.61 -16.51
C ASN A 69 -4.93 19.40 -15.45
N GLY A 70 -4.26 19.89 -14.40
CA GLY A 70 -4.86 20.65 -13.30
C GLY A 70 -5.57 19.82 -12.23
N SER A 71 -5.72 18.51 -12.40
CA SER A 71 -6.28 17.64 -11.35
C SER A 71 -5.35 17.53 -10.15
N VAL A 72 -5.91 17.34 -8.95
CA VAL A 72 -5.13 17.17 -7.72
C VAL A 72 -4.40 15.84 -7.77
N SER A 73 -3.07 15.89 -7.69
CA SER A 73 -2.20 14.74 -7.49
C SER A 73 -2.13 14.39 -6.00
N TYR A 74 -1.72 15.35 -5.17
CA TYR A 74 -1.58 15.15 -3.73
C TYR A 74 -2.10 16.37 -2.95
N PRO A 75 -3.05 16.17 -2.00
CA PRO A 75 -3.69 17.27 -1.28
C PRO A 75 -2.94 17.58 0.01
N LEU A 76 -2.00 18.50 0.02
CA LEU A 76 -1.18 18.88 1.16
C LEU A 76 -2.00 19.33 2.39
N ASN A 77 -3.03 20.16 2.14
CA ASN A 77 -3.83 20.75 3.21
C ASN A 77 -4.98 19.85 3.74
N ALA A 78 -5.17 18.67 3.14
CA ALA A 78 -6.29 17.79 3.50
C ALA A 78 -6.18 17.18 4.90
N TRP A 79 -5.03 17.28 5.54
CA TRP A 79 -4.69 16.66 6.82
C TRP A 79 -4.64 17.65 7.98
N LYS A 80 -4.95 18.93 7.76
CA LYS A 80 -4.94 19.98 8.79
C LYS A 80 -5.88 19.71 9.98
N PHE A 81 -6.87 18.84 9.81
CA PHE A 81 -7.76 18.42 10.90
C PHE A 81 -7.09 17.51 11.93
N LEU A 82 -5.88 16.98 11.64
CA LEU A 82 -5.10 16.12 12.54
C LEU A 82 -4.40 16.96 13.63
N GLU A 83 -5.16 17.70 14.39
CA GLU A 83 -4.67 18.54 15.47
C GLU A 83 -5.25 18.11 16.82
N GLY A 84 -4.52 18.43 17.90
CA GLY A 84 -4.98 18.15 19.25
C GLY A 84 -5.06 16.67 19.60
N GLU A 85 -5.91 16.35 20.57
CA GLU A 85 -6.14 14.97 21.03
C GLU A 85 -6.99 14.17 20.05
N ALA A 86 -6.76 12.86 20.04
CA ALA A 86 -7.57 11.94 19.25
C ALA A 86 -9.04 12.00 19.67
N PRO A 87 -9.97 12.20 18.74
CA PRO A 87 -11.40 12.09 19.03
C PRO A 87 -11.81 10.63 19.27
N ALA A 88 -12.97 10.39 19.86
CA ALA A 88 -13.49 9.06 20.13
C ALA A 88 -13.63 8.16 18.89
N THR A 89 -13.69 8.76 17.70
CA THR A 89 -13.80 8.09 16.39
C THR A 89 -12.47 7.64 15.81
N ALA A 90 -11.36 7.75 16.56
CA ALA A 90 -10.04 7.35 16.10
C ALA A 90 -9.22 6.71 17.24
N ASN A 91 -8.51 5.63 16.91
CA ASN A 91 -7.53 5.06 17.83
C ASN A 91 -6.44 6.11 18.12
N PRO A 92 -6.15 6.44 19.38
CA PRO A 92 -5.23 7.54 19.72
C PRO A 92 -3.79 7.28 19.29
N SER A 93 -3.35 6.03 19.22
CA SER A 93 -2.02 5.66 18.73
C SER A 93 -1.89 5.92 17.23
N LEU A 94 -2.89 5.52 16.43
CA LEU A 94 -2.94 5.82 15.00
C LEU A 94 -3.08 7.32 14.75
N TRP A 95 -3.86 8.04 15.56
CA TRP A 95 -4.00 9.50 15.45
C TRP A 95 -2.65 10.21 15.60
N ARG A 96 -1.88 9.83 16.62
CA ARG A 96 -0.51 10.35 16.84
C ARG A 96 0.38 10.08 15.63
N GLN A 97 0.37 8.84 15.10
CA GLN A 97 1.14 8.48 13.91
C GLN A 97 0.72 9.30 12.68
N SER A 98 -0.59 9.52 12.53
CA SER A 98 -1.14 10.33 11.44
C SER A 98 -0.72 11.80 11.53
N GLN A 99 -0.64 12.38 12.73
CA GLN A 99 -0.10 13.72 12.95
C GLN A 99 1.35 13.83 12.50
N LEU A 100 2.18 12.85 12.84
CA LEU A 100 3.58 12.79 12.44
C LEU A 100 3.74 12.65 10.92
N ASN A 101 2.93 11.78 10.31
CA ASN A 101 2.93 11.56 8.85
C ASN A 101 2.41 12.76 8.05
N ALA A 102 1.64 13.65 8.67
CA ALA A 102 1.13 14.88 8.04
C ALA A 102 2.17 16.02 8.00
N ILE A 103 3.30 15.89 8.69
CA ILE A 103 4.39 16.85 8.64
C ILE A 103 5.06 16.75 7.27
N HIS A 104 5.05 17.86 6.51
CA HIS A 104 5.51 17.85 5.13
C HIS A 104 6.45 19.01 4.80
N GLY A 105 7.34 18.80 3.84
CA GLY A 105 8.28 19.81 3.34
C GLY A 105 9.66 19.24 2.99
N LEU A 106 10.61 20.13 2.79
CA LEU A 106 12.03 19.88 2.60
C LEU A 106 12.74 19.99 3.95
N PHE A 107 13.51 18.97 4.29
CA PHE A 107 14.22 18.85 5.58
C PHE A 107 15.69 18.49 5.35
N GLU A 108 16.56 19.08 6.12
CA GLU A 108 17.97 18.71 6.19
C GLU A 108 18.16 17.55 7.18
N VAL A 109 18.66 16.42 6.69
CA VAL A 109 18.92 15.20 7.47
C VAL A 109 20.36 15.19 7.99
N VAL A 110 21.32 15.47 7.09
CA VAL A 110 22.73 15.66 7.42
C VAL A 110 23.12 17.05 6.93
N PRO A 111 23.67 17.90 7.83
CA PRO A 111 24.01 19.29 7.48
C PRO A 111 24.84 19.42 6.22
N GLY A 112 24.34 20.16 5.23
CA GLY A 112 24.99 20.41 3.96
C GLY A 112 25.08 19.20 3.00
N ALA A 113 24.56 18.02 3.38
CA ALA A 113 24.83 16.77 2.66
C ALA A 113 23.60 15.97 2.26
N ILE A 114 22.69 15.68 3.17
CA ILE A 114 21.52 14.82 2.90
C ILE A 114 20.24 15.58 3.24
N TYR A 115 19.29 15.54 2.32
CA TYR A 115 18.00 16.23 2.42
C TYR A 115 16.86 15.28 2.04
N GLN A 116 15.71 15.44 2.69
CA GLN A 116 14.47 14.70 2.32
C GLN A 116 13.33 15.66 2.06
N VAL A 117 12.57 15.38 1.01
CA VAL A 117 11.21 15.92 0.86
C VAL A 117 10.25 14.86 1.36
N ARG A 118 9.49 15.20 2.40
CA ARG A 118 8.56 14.32 3.10
C ARG A 118 7.13 14.84 3.02
N GLY A 119 6.16 13.93 3.04
CA GLY A 119 4.74 14.27 3.06
C GLY A 119 4.20 14.89 1.77
N PHE A 120 4.87 14.69 0.64
CA PHE A 120 4.39 15.04 -0.70
C PHE A 120 3.81 13.82 -1.43
N ASP A 121 3.96 12.66 -0.83
CA ASP A 121 3.43 11.37 -1.24
C ASP A 121 3.38 10.42 -0.04
N LEU A 122 3.09 9.15 -0.28
CA LEU A 122 3.24 8.08 0.71
C LEU A 122 4.72 7.90 1.08
N ALA A 123 5.59 7.78 0.07
CA ALA A 123 7.04 7.68 0.23
C ALA A 123 7.74 9.05 0.18
N ASN A 124 8.94 9.11 0.74
CA ASN A 124 9.84 10.25 0.71
C ASN A 124 10.72 10.22 -0.54
N ILE A 125 11.22 11.36 -0.96
CA ILE A 125 12.30 11.49 -1.94
C ILE A 125 13.53 12.10 -1.26
N THR A 126 14.69 11.47 -1.42
CA THR A 126 15.94 11.88 -0.74
C THR A 126 16.95 12.40 -1.74
N PHE A 127 17.65 13.45 -1.35
CA PHE A 127 18.69 14.11 -2.14
C PHE A 127 20.02 14.07 -1.37
N VAL A 128 21.05 13.48 -1.96
CA VAL A 128 22.37 13.38 -1.37
C VAL A 128 23.34 14.21 -2.22
N ARG A 129 24.05 15.14 -1.58
CA ARG A 129 24.99 16.01 -2.25
C ARG A 129 26.28 15.28 -2.55
N THR A 130 26.74 15.38 -3.79
CA THR A 130 28.05 14.93 -4.26
C THR A 130 28.99 16.12 -4.43
N ASP A 131 30.20 15.92 -4.92
CA ASP A 131 31.14 17.02 -5.14
C ASP A 131 30.61 18.08 -6.12
N HIS A 132 29.88 17.67 -7.17
CA HIS A 132 29.41 18.57 -8.22
C HIS A 132 27.92 18.38 -8.58
N GLY A 133 27.13 17.68 -7.77
CA GLY A 133 25.73 17.40 -8.12
C GLY A 133 24.90 16.73 -7.03
N TRP A 134 23.85 16.05 -7.46
CA TRP A 134 22.92 15.31 -6.62
C TRP A 134 22.87 13.83 -6.98
N ILE A 135 22.74 12.98 -5.97
CA ILE A 135 22.14 11.65 -6.09
C ILE A 135 20.71 11.78 -5.55
N ILE A 136 19.74 11.29 -6.30
CA ILE A 136 18.33 11.18 -5.87
C ILE A 136 18.08 9.74 -5.48
N ILE A 137 17.44 9.52 -4.32
CA ILE A 137 16.99 8.20 -3.87
C ILE A 137 15.47 8.20 -3.85
N ASP A 138 14.89 7.30 -4.62
CA ASP A 138 13.48 7.11 -4.94
C ASP A 138 12.82 8.30 -5.64
N ALA A 139 11.61 8.08 -6.15
CA ALA A 139 10.94 9.05 -7.02
C ALA A 139 9.41 9.12 -6.81
N THR A 140 8.93 8.74 -5.64
CA THR A 140 7.50 8.79 -5.26
C THR A 140 6.54 8.04 -6.21
N THR A 141 5.21 8.07 -5.96
CA THR A 141 4.20 7.34 -6.75
C THR A 141 3.93 7.98 -8.11
N SER A 142 3.98 9.30 -8.21
CA SER A 142 3.57 10.03 -9.42
C SER A 142 4.59 11.05 -9.91
N GLU A 143 4.56 11.31 -11.22
CA GLU A 143 5.36 12.37 -11.85
C GLU A 143 5.20 13.72 -11.16
N ALA A 144 3.97 14.09 -10.80
CA ALA A 144 3.69 15.39 -10.20
C ALA A 144 4.35 15.55 -8.82
N SER A 145 4.27 14.53 -7.95
CA SER A 145 4.88 14.55 -6.62
C SER A 145 6.41 14.54 -6.70
N ALA A 146 6.99 13.71 -7.58
CA ALA A 146 8.44 13.67 -7.78
C ALA A 146 8.99 15.02 -8.26
N LEU A 147 8.35 15.63 -9.27
CA LEU A 147 8.75 16.93 -9.78
C LEU A 147 8.56 18.05 -8.76
N ALA A 148 7.48 18.00 -7.97
CA ALA A 148 7.27 18.99 -6.91
C ALA A 148 8.41 18.95 -5.87
N GLY A 149 8.81 17.75 -5.44
CA GLY A 149 9.94 17.57 -4.53
C GLY A 149 11.27 18.03 -5.14
N TYR A 150 11.57 17.61 -6.36
CA TYR A 150 12.80 18.00 -7.06
C TYR A 150 12.90 19.52 -7.26
N ARG A 151 11.82 20.17 -7.70
CA ARG A 151 11.78 21.62 -7.92
C ARG A 151 11.91 22.41 -6.63
N LEU A 152 11.34 21.93 -5.51
CA LEU A 152 11.53 22.54 -4.20
C LEU A 152 13.01 22.51 -3.77
N VAL A 153 13.70 21.39 -4.01
CA VAL A 153 15.15 21.27 -3.76
C VAL A 153 15.94 22.23 -4.65
N LYS A 154 15.65 22.31 -5.96
CA LYS A 154 16.30 23.27 -6.87
C LYS A 154 16.14 24.72 -6.39
N GLN A 155 14.95 25.08 -5.93
CA GLN A 155 14.63 26.43 -5.48
C GLN A 155 15.43 26.84 -4.23
N HIS A 156 15.62 25.93 -3.27
CA HIS A 156 16.20 26.25 -1.97
C HIS A 156 17.68 25.87 -1.84
N LEU A 157 18.14 24.86 -2.58
CA LEU A 157 19.51 24.31 -2.45
C LEU A 157 20.35 24.45 -3.73
N GLY A 158 19.76 24.97 -4.80
CA GLY A 158 20.42 25.23 -6.09
C GLY A 158 20.17 24.17 -7.15
N ASP A 159 20.30 24.61 -8.39
CA ASP A 159 20.11 23.77 -9.59
C ASP A 159 21.44 23.06 -9.94
N LEU A 160 21.69 21.94 -9.30
CA LEU A 160 22.88 21.12 -9.55
C LEU A 160 22.53 19.93 -10.44
N PRO A 161 23.48 19.44 -11.26
CA PRO A 161 23.24 18.27 -12.10
C PRO A 161 22.99 17.01 -11.26
N VAL A 162 22.02 16.20 -11.68
CA VAL A 162 21.78 14.88 -11.07
C VAL A 162 22.75 13.87 -11.68
N ARG A 163 23.51 13.19 -10.84
CA ARG A 163 24.53 12.20 -11.20
C ARG A 163 23.99 10.78 -11.24
N ALA A 164 23.07 10.48 -10.31
CA ALA A 164 22.40 9.21 -10.27
C ALA A 164 20.97 9.33 -9.71
N LEU A 165 20.10 8.45 -10.16
CA LEU A 165 18.82 8.11 -9.56
C LEU A 165 18.93 6.67 -9.03
N ILE A 166 18.73 6.49 -7.74
CA ILE A 166 18.76 5.19 -7.07
C ILE A 166 17.33 4.85 -6.69
N ILE A 167 16.83 3.68 -7.08
CA ILE A 167 15.52 3.18 -6.64
C ILE A 167 15.72 1.99 -5.73
N THR A 168 15.21 2.07 -4.52
CA THR A 168 15.50 1.09 -3.46
C THR A 168 14.83 -0.25 -3.67
N HIS A 169 13.59 -0.27 -4.20
CA HIS A 169 12.82 -1.50 -4.43
C HIS A 169 11.65 -1.29 -5.42
N PRO A 170 10.96 -2.36 -5.88
CA PRO A 170 10.02 -2.30 -7.00
C PRO A 170 8.57 -1.89 -6.62
N HIS A 171 8.31 -1.30 -5.47
CA HIS A 171 7.00 -0.74 -5.19
C HIS A 171 6.80 0.62 -5.88
N ILE A 172 5.58 0.87 -6.36
CA ILE A 172 5.28 2.01 -7.24
C ILE A 172 5.50 3.37 -6.59
N ASP A 173 5.36 3.48 -5.28
CA ASP A 173 5.57 4.72 -4.52
C ASP A 173 7.06 5.10 -4.37
N HIS A 174 7.97 4.23 -4.84
CA HIS A 174 9.41 4.50 -4.89
C HIS A 174 9.91 4.81 -6.30
N TYR A 175 9.25 4.27 -7.36
CA TYR A 175 9.73 4.47 -8.73
C TYR A 175 8.78 5.22 -9.66
N GLY A 176 7.51 5.44 -9.27
CA GLY A 176 6.48 5.90 -10.20
C GLY A 176 6.79 7.21 -10.93
N GLY A 177 7.52 8.13 -10.27
CA GLY A 177 7.92 9.41 -10.85
C GLY A 177 9.29 9.42 -11.54
N MET A 178 9.99 8.29 -11.64
CA MET A 178 11.38 8.23 -12.15
C MET A 178 11.52 8.75 -13.59
N ASP A 179 10.56 8.48 -14.47
CA ASP A 179 10.58 8.99 -15.85
C ASP A 179 10.53 10.52 -15.91
N ALA A 180 9.72 11.13 -15.05
CA ALA A 180 9.64 12.58 -14.97
C ALA A 180 10.96 13.21 -14.51
N ILE A 181 11.62 12.62 -13.50
CA ILE A 181 12.96 13.02 -13.07
C ILE A 181 13.94 12.87 -14.24
N CYS A 182 13.97 11.73 -14.92
CA CYS A 182 14.86 11.49 -16.07
C CYS A 182 14.66 12.52 -17.19
N ARG A 183 13.42 12.91 -17.48
CA ARG A 183 13.11 13.92 -18.50
C ARG A 183 13.48 15.35 -18.06
N GLU A 184 13.21 15.71 -16.82
CA GLU A 184 13.50 17.06 -16.26
C GLU A 184 15.01 17.30 -16.16
N VAL A 185 15.78 16.29 -15.76
CA VAL A 185 17.24 16.39 -15.55
C VAL A 185 18.00 16.53 -16.87
N SER A 186 17.50 15.97 -17.97
CA SER A 186 18.14 16.02 -19.31
C SER A 186 19.59 15.51 -19.36
N ASN A 187 20.05 14.79 -18.34
CA ASN A 187 21.40 14.22 -18.27
C ASN A 187 21.41 12.79 -18.79
N LYS A 188 21.93 12.58 -20.00
CA LYS A 188 22.00 11.26 -20.65
C LYS A 188 22.98 10.29 -19.98
N ASP A 189 23.93 10.83 -19.21
CA ASP A 189 24.95 10.02 -18.51
C ASP A 189 24.57 9.72 -17.07
N MET A 190 23.36 10.11 -16.65
CA MET A 190 22.84 9.81 -15.32
C MET A 190 22.68 8.29 -15.13
N LYS A 191 23.26 7.79 -14.05
CA LYS A 191 23.09 6.39 -13.65
C LYS A 191 21.69 6.16 -13.07
N ILE A 192 21.06 5.05 -13.44
CA ILE A 192 19.82 4.56 -12.81
C ILE A 192 20.15 3.23 -12.16
N ILE A 193 20.28 3.24 -10.82
CA ILE A 193 20.79 2.12 -10.03
C ILE A 193 19.63 1.50 -9.26
N VAL A 194 19.47 0.18 -9.36
CA VAL A 194 18.37 -0.56 -8.74
C VAL A 194 18.90 -1.89 -8.16
N PRO A 195 18.17 -2.57 -7.26
CA PRO A 195 18.51 -3.93 -6.87
C PRO A 195 18.26 -4.90 -8.04
N LYS A 196 19.04 -5.96 -8.12
CA LYS A 196 18.91 -6.99 -9.16
C LYS A 196 17.50 -7.60 -9.17
N GLY A 197 16.93 -7.71 -10.38
CA GLY A 197 15.57 -8.21 -10.58
C GLY A 197 14.47 -7.16 -10.39
N PHE A 198 14.83 -5.93 -10.09
CA PHE A 198 13.87 -4.82 -9.87
C PHE A 198 12.87 -4.67 -11.02
N TYR A 199 13.37 -4.69 -12.27
CA TYR A 199 12.53 -4.39 -13.44
C TYR A 199 11.43 -5.43 -13.65
N GLU A 200 11.77 -6.69 -13.50
CA GLU A 200 10.85 -7.83 -13.63
C GLU A 200 9.82 -7.83 -12.49
N GLU A 201 10.25 -7.59 -11.26
CA GLU A 201 9.35 -7.58 -10.10
C GLU A 201 8.39 -6.38 -10.14
N ALA A 202 8.86 -5.18 -10.52
CA ALA A 202 8.01 -4.00 -10.67
C ALA A 202 6.89 -4.20 -11.70
N LEU A 203 7.17 -4.93 -12.78
CA LEU A 203 6.18 -5.23 -13.81
C LEU A 203 5.25 -6.36 -13.40
N SER A 204 5.77 -7.46 -12.84
CA SER A 204 4.97 -8.64 -12.52
C SER A 204 3.89 -8.35 -11.48
N GLU A 205 4.23 -7.67 -10.41
CA GLU A 205 3.29 -7.37 -9.33
C GLU A 205 2.13 -6.48 -9.80
N ASN A 206 2.45 -5.40 -10.51
CA ASN A 206 1.47 -4.36 -10.84
C ASN A 206 0.62 -4.66 -12.08
N VAL A 207 1.00 -5.62 -12.91
CA VAL A 207 0.30 -5.90 -14.18
C VAL A 207 -0.54 -7.17 -14.12
N MET A 208 0.03 -8.30 -13.69
CA MET A 208 -0.64 -9.61 -13.76
C MET A 208 -1.95 -9.67 -12.95
N ALA A 209 -1.93 -9.20 -11.71
CA ALA A 209 -3.11 -9.12 -10.84
C ALA A 209 -3.59 -7.66 -10.63
N GLY A 210 -3.06 -6.70 -11.38
CA GLY A 210 -3.21 -5.27 -11.14
C GLY A 210 -4.66 -4.77 -11.02
N THR A 211 -5.59 -5.33 -11.79
CA THR A 211 -7.02 -4.97 -11.67
C THR A 211 -7.61 -5.37 -10.31
N ALA A 212 -7.30 -6.55 -9.81
CA ALA A 212 -7.78 -7.02 -8.51
C ALA A 212 -7.09 -6.26 -7.38
N MET A 213 -5.78 -6.06 -7.49
CA MET A 213 -4.98 -5.28 -6.53
C MET A 213 -5.44 -3.84 -6.46
N GLY A 214 -5.68 -3.14 -7.58
CA GLY A 214 -6.17 -1.78 -7.60
C GLY A 214 -7.54 -1.57 -6.93
N ARG A 215 -8.45 -2.56 -7.03
CA ARG A 215 -9.71 -2.53 -6.27
C ARG A 215 -9.47 -2.61 -4.76
N ARG A 216 -8.60 -3.50 -4.31
CA ARG A 216 -8.26 -3.69 -2.90
C ARG A 216 -7.43 -2.53 -2.37
N ASP A 217 -6.58 -1.94 -3.20
CA ASP A 217 -5.80 -0.74 -2.94
C ASP A 217 -6.70 0.45 -2.56
N SER A 218 -7.77 0.68 -3.30
CA SER A 218 -8.72 1.76 -3.01
C SER A 218 -9.38 1.64 -1.62
N TYR A 219 -9.53 0.42 -1.11
CA TYR A 219 -9.97 0.15 0.27
C TYR A 219 -8.83 0.34 1.27
N MET A 220 -7.68 -0.26 1.01
CA MET A 220 -6.52 -0.26 1.90
C MET A 220 -6.03 1.16 2.21
N TYR A 221 -5.90 2.00 1.19
CA TYR A 221 -5.46 3.38 1.34
C TYR A 221 -6.62 4.36 1.60
N GLY A 222 -7.85 3.87 1.68
CA GLY A 222 -9.02 4.70 1.98
C GLY A 222 -9.28 5.79 0.95
N LEU A 223 -8.97 5.52 -0.34
CA LEU A 223 -9.07 6.50 -1.42
C LEU A 223 -10.52 6.98 -1.67
N LEU A 224 -11.49 6.19 -1.22
CA LEU A 224 -12.93 6.45 -1.34
C LEU A 224 -13.53 7.09 -0.09
N LEU A 225 -12.72 7.32 0.95
CA LEU A 225 -13.15 7.92 2.20
C LEU A 225 -12.92 9.43 2.20
N PRO A 226 -13.81 10.22 2.81
CA PRO A 226 -13.53 11.62 3.08
C PRO A 226 -12.46 11.75 4.16
N ARG A 227 -11.68 12.83 4.10
CA ARG A 227 -10.58 13.10 5.03
C ARG A 227 -11.10 13.92 6.22
N HIS A 228 -11.38 13.26 7.31
CA HIS A 228 -11.78 13.82 8.59
C HIS A 228 -11.69 12.75 9.68
N ALA A 229 -11.86 13.11 10.93
CA ALA A 229 -11.68 12.23 12.10
C ALA A 229 -12.50 10.93 12.09
N GLY A 230 -13.66 10.89 11.45
CA GLY A 230 -14.47 9.68 11.28
C GLY A 230 -14.29 8.99 9.93
N GLY A 231 -13.40 9.47 9.09
CA GLY A 231 -13.05 8.93 7.78
C GLY A 231 -11.60 8.47 7.69
N ASN A 232 -10.94 8.79 6.57
CA ASN A 232 -9.53 8.52 6.39
C ASN A 232 -8.69 9.50 7.22
N ILE A 233 -7.83 8.98 8.08
CA ILE A 233 -6.84 9.73 8.88
C ILE A 233 -5.40 9.39 8.50
N GLY A 234 -5.20 8.63 7.42
CA GLY A 234 -3.90 8.18 6.93
C GLY A 234 -3.86 6.67 6.73
N THR A 235 -2.69 6.17 6.41
CA THR A 235 -2.42 4.76 6.13
C THR A 235 -1.53 4.10 7.19
N GLY A 236 -1.02 4.87 8.15
CA GLY A 236 -0.03 4.41 9.11
C GLY A 236 1.41 4.50 8.59
N LEU A 237 1.65 4.20 7.32
CA LEU A 237 2.94 4.34 6.63
C LEU A 237 3.19 5.78 6.16
N GLY A 238 2.14 6.47 5.82
CA GLY A 238 2.09 7.87 5.40
C GLY A 238 0.65 8.36 5.42
N THR A 239 0.33 9.43 4.72
CA THR A 239 -1.04 9.93 4.66
C THR A 239 -1.86 9.28 3.55
N THR A 240 -1.38 9.31 2.31
CA THR A 240 -2.04 8.73 1.12
C THR A 240 -1.05 8.69 -0.05
N ASN A 241 -1.34 7.90 -1.07
CA ASN A 241 -0.60 7.91 -2.33
C ASN A 241 -0.99 9.13 -3.17
N SER A 242 -0.04 9.69 -3.91
CA SER A 242 -0.34 10.67 -4.95
C SER A 242 -1.05 9.99 -6.14
N ARG A 243 -1.78 10.79 -6.92
CA ARG A 243 -2.52 10.34 -8.10
C ARG A 243 -1.94 11.02 -9.33
N GLY A 244 -1.73 10.25 -10.38
CA GLY A 244 -1.22 10.82 -11.62
C GLY A 244 -0.58 9.76 -12.49
N LYS A 245 0.20 10.22 -13.43
CA LYS A 245 0.99 9.37 -14.31
C LYS A 245 2.17 8.79 -13.52
N SER A 246 2.39 7.50 -13.70
CA SER A 246 3.55 6.77 -13.19
C SER A 246 4.17 5.99 -14.33
N MET A 247 5.49 5.97 -14.43
CA MET A 247 6.18 5.29 -15.51
C MET A 247 7.51 4.71 -15.04
N LEU A 248 7.74 3.45 -15.40
CA LEU A 248 8.98 2.73 -15.16
C LEU A 248 9.99 3.05 -16.27
N VAL A 249 11.24 3.30 -15.89
CA VAL A 249 12.39 3.46 -16.81
C VAL A 249 13.33 2.26 -16.65
N ARG A 250 13.93 1.80 -17.74
CA ARG A 250 14.89 0.71 -17.67
C ARG A 250 16.16 1.18 -16.94
N PRO A 251 16.61 0.44 -15.92
CA PRO A 251 17.83 0.77 -15.18
C PRO A 251 19.10 0.63 -16.04
N THR A 252 20.17 1.32 -15.63
CA THR A 252 21.49 1.23 -16.26
C THR A 252 22.45 0.35 -15.48
N ASP A 253 22.24 0.22 -14.18
CA ASP A 253 23.13 -0.50 -13.26
C ASP A 253 22.28 -1.24 -12.21
N GLU A 254 22.74 -2.41 -11.80
CA GLU A 254 22.11 -3.23 -10.76
C GLU A 254 23.08 -3.47 -9.60
N ILE A 255 22.53 -3.56 -8.39
CA ILE A 255 23.22 -4.02 -7.18
C ILE A 255 22.81 -5.45 -6.91
N GLU A 256 23.79 -6.36 -6.85
CA GLU A 256 23.53 -7.79 -6.77
C GLU A 256 23.87 -8.41 -5.41
N THR A 257 24.77 -7.77 -4.65
CA THR A 257 25.32 -8.36 -3.41
C THR A 257 25.49 -7.34 -2.30
N THR A 258 25.31 -7.81 -1.06
CA THR A 258 25.61 -7.02 0.14
C THR A 258 27.11 -6.75 0.26
N GLY A 259 27.47 -5.50 0.56
CA GLY A 259 28.85 -5.01 0.67
C GLY A 259 29.39 -4.44 -0.65
N GLU A 260 28.60 -4.41 -1.70
CA GLU A 260 28.96 -3.77 -2.96
C GLU A 260 29.16 -2.27 -2.77
N ARG A 261 30.27 -1.73 -3.28
CA ARG A 261 30.61 -0.31 -3.16
C ARG A 261 30.58 0.39 -4.50
N ARG A 262 30.07 1.62 -4.49
CA ARG A 262 30.07 2.53 -5.64
C ARG A 262 30.57 3.89 -5.22
N VAL A 263 31.34 4.53 -6.11
CA VAL A 263 31.73 5.92 -5.97
C VAL A 263 31.10 6.71 -7.10
N ILE A 264 30.27 7.68 -6.78
CA ILE A 264 29.59 8.54 -7.75
C ILE A 264 29.91 9.99 -7.42
N ASP A 265 30.55 10.68 -8.36
CA ASP A 265 30.94 12.08 -8.25
C ASP A 265 31.57 12.41 -6.86
N GLY A 266 32.58 11.59 -6.49
CA GLY A 266 33.34 11.73 -5.23
C GLY A 266 32.68 11.14 -3.98
N LEU A 267 31.41 10.71 -4.02
CA LEU A 267 30.72 10.12 -2.88
C LEU A 267 30.74 8.59 -2.92
N GLU A 268 31.37 8.00 -1.89
CA GLU A 268 31.35 6.53 -1.68
C GLU A 268 30.06 6.10 -0.98
N MET A 269 29.48 5.01 -1.45
CA MET A 269 28.31 4.33 -0.89
C MET A 269 28.57 2.83 -0.84
N GLU A 270 28.07 2.17 0.22
CA GLU A 270 28.04 0.72 0.33
C GLU A 270 26.59 0.24 0.37
N PHE A 271 26.27 -0.76 -0.40
CA PHE A 271 24.91 -1.27 -0.56
C PHE A 271 24.71 -2.60 0.17
N MET A 272 23.53 -2.78 0.76
CA MET A 272 23.06 -4.06 1.28
C MET A 272 21.91 -4.55 0.40
N PHE A 273 22.07 -5.68 -0.26
CA PHE A 273 21.01 -6.34 -1.02
C PHE A 273 20.22 -7.26 -0.09
N VAL A 274 18.91 -7.02 0.04
CA VAL A 274 18.03 -7.61 1.07
C VAL A 274 16.72 -8.15 0.45
N PRO A 275 16.80 -9.19 -0.41
CA PRO A 275 15.63 -9.72 -1.09
C PRO A 275 14.69 -10.48 -0.13
N GLU A 276 13.41 -10.60 -0.53
CA GLU A 276 12.35 -11.39 0.11
C GLU A 276 11.93 -10.91 1.52
N ALA A 277 12.36 -9.72 1.94
CA ALA A 277 11.93 -9.13 3.20
C ALA A 277 10.74 -8.18 2.96
N GLU A 278 10.94 -6.86 2.92
CA GLU A 278 9.84 -5.90 2.63
C GLU A 278 9.33 -6.06 1.19
N ALA A 279 10.25 -6.20 0.23
CA ALA A 279 9.96 -6.42 -1.18
C ALA A 279 10.64 -7.69 -1.71
N PRO A 280 10.22 -8.19 -2.90
CA PRO A 280 10.92 -9.31 -3.54
C PRO A 280 12.41 -9.07 -3.74
N VAL A 281 12.77 -7.83 -4.03
CA VAL A 281 14.15 -7.33 -4.10
C VAL A 281 14.19 -5.92 -3.52
N GLU A 282 15.18 -5.65 -2.68
CA GLU A 282 15.35 -4.35 -2.03
C GLU A 282 16.83 -4.12 -1.71
N MET A 283 17.22 -2.85 -1.52
CA MET A 283 18.56 -2.49 -1.07
C MET A 283 18.55 -1.32 -0.11
N MET A 284 19.37 -1.40 0.93
CA MET A 284 19.71 -0.33 1.86
C MET A 284 21.07 0.29 1.51
N ILE A 285 21.37 1.51 2.00
CA ILE A 285 22.57 2.23 1.60
C ILE A 285 23.28 2.81 2.82
N TRP A 286 24.57 2.51 2.97
CA TRP A 286 25.45 3.13 3.93
C TRP A 286 26.29 4.23 3.29
N PHE A 287 26.37 5.39 3.93
CA PHE A 287 27.18 6.54 3.54
C PHE A 287 28.31 6.74 4.56
N PRO A 288 29.50 6.15 4.34
CA PRO A 288 30.61 6.17 5.33
C PRO A 288 31.03 7.57 5.72
N LYS A 289 31.12 8.48 4.74
CA LYS A 289 31.51 9.89 4.94
C LYS A 289 30.61 10.62 5.93
N TYR A 290 29.34 10.28 5.96
CA TYR A 290 28.32 10.96 6.76
C TYR A 290 27.86 10.16 7.97
N LYS A 291 28.37 8.93 8.13
CA LYS A 291 27.87 7.95 9.12
C LYS A 291 26.34 7.84 9.10
N ALA A 292 25.78 7.90 7.90
CA ALA A 292 24.35 7.92 7.65
C ALA A 292 23.92 6.62 7.00
N PHE A 293 22.77 6.09 7.44
CA PHE A 293 22.20 4.85 6.92
C PHE A 293 20.81 5.10 6.35
N CYS A 294 20.64 4.83 5.04
CA CYS A 294 19.34 4.77 4.37
C CYS A 294 18.79 3.35 4.52
N ALA A 295 17.80 3.20 5.36
CA ALA A 295 17.18 1.91 5.65
C ALA A 295 16.10 1.48 4.65
N ALA A 296 15.96 2.20 3.55
CA ALA A 296 14.92 1.99 2.54
C ALA A 296 13.51 1.87 3.17
N GLU A 297 12.83 0.73 3.06
CA GLU A 297 11.58 0.46 3.78
C GLU A 297 11.74 -0.65 4.84
N GLU A 298 12.94 -1.25 4.95
CA GLU A 298 13.23 -2.32 5.90
C GLU A 298 13.11 -1.91 7.37
N ILE A 299 13.41 -0.67 7.73
CA ILE A 299 13.32 -0.17 9.11
C ILE A 299 12.53 1.12 9.11
N THR A 300 11.27 1.06 9.51
CA THR A 300 10.34 2.20 9.53
C THR A 300 9.69 2.36 10.91
N HIS A 301 9.15 3.56 11.22
CA HIS A 301 8.51 3.83 12.52
C HIS A 301 7.12 3.18 12.65
N THR A 302 7.02 1.89 12.30
CA THR A 302 5.81 1.07 12.42
C THR A 302 6.15 -0.42 12.36
N MET A 303 5.30 -1.28 12.90
CA MET A 303 5.23 -2.68 12.47
C MET A 303 4.67 -2.70 11.05
N HIS A 304 5.51 -3.02 10.07
CA HIS A 304 5.08 -3.15 8.68
C HIS A 304 4.22 -4.40 8.49
N ASN A 305 3.39 -4.43 7.45
CA ASN A 305 2.67 -5.65 7.12
C ASN A 305 3.59 -6.69 6.45
N LEU A 306 3.41 -7.97 6.81
CA LEU A 306 4.10 -9.09 6.18
C LEU A 306 3.32 -9.71 5.01
N LEU A 307 2.10 -9.23 4.80
CA LEU A 307 1.28 -9.44 3.60
C LEU A 307 0.37 -8.24 3.45
N THR A 308 0.53 -7.49 2.37
CA THR A 308 -0.30 -6.30 2.16
C THR A 308 -1.73 -6.68 1.77
N LEU A 309 -2.74 -5.97 2.32
CA LEU A 309 -4.16 -6.25 2.04
C LEU A 309 -4.56 -6.01 0.59
N ARG A 310 -3.82 -5.16 -0.15
CA ARG A 310 -4.03 -5.01 -1.60
C ARG A 310 -3.70 -6.28 -2.38
N GLY A 311 -2.75 -7.05 -1.90
CA GLY A 311 -2.20 -8.24 -2.51
C GLY A 311 -0.73 -8.05 -2.91
N ALA A 312 0.10 -9.00 -2.53
CA ALA A 312 1.52 -9.11 -2.89
C ALA A 312 2.01 -10.52 -2.52
N LYS A 313 3.28 -10.82 -2.80
CA LYS A 313 3.96 -11.98 -2.23
C LYS A 313 4.04 -11.83 -0.70
N VAL A 314 3.97 -12.95 0.04
CA VAL A 314 4.16 -12.93 1.50
C VAL A 314 5.62 -12.60 1.79
N ARG A 315 5.85 -11.69 2.72
CA ARG A 315 7.16 -11.20 3.16
C ARG A 315 7.74 -12.11 4.23
N ASN A 316 9.05 -12.30 4.21
CA ASN A 316 9.73 -13.21 5.10
C ASN A 316 10.21 -12.51 6.38
N GLY A 317 9.44 -12.57 7.46
CA GLY A 317 9.79 -11.95 8.74
C GLY A 317 11.09 -12.46 9.36
N LEU A 318 11.49 -13.70 9.06
CA LEU A 318 12.78 -14.23 9.50
C LEU A 318 13.95 -13.56 8.78
N LEU A 319 13.88 -13.48 7.43
CA LEU A 319 14.93 -12.81 6.66
C LEU A 319 15.00 -11.33 7.01
N TRP A 320 13.85 -10.66 7.16
CA TRP A 320 13.76 -9.28 7.58
C TRP A 320 14.51 -9.03 8.89
N SER A 321 14.26 -9.85 9.92
CA SER A 321 14.98 -9.75 11.19
C SER A 321 16.49 -9.98 11.06
N LYS A 322 16.92 -10.90 10.18
CA LYS A 322 18.34 -11.17 9.93
C LYS A 322 19.04 -10.02 9.23
N TYR A 323 18.37 -9.38 8.27
CA TYR A 323 18.94 -8.21 7.58
C TYR A 323 19.12 -7.03 8.54
N ILE A 324 18.16 -6.78 9.43
CA ILE A 324 18.32 -5.76 10.47
C ILE A 324 19.47 -6.11 11.43
N ASP A 325 19.63 -7.39 11.79
CA ASP A 325 20.75 -7.85 12.62
C ASP A 325 22.10 -7.62 11.93
N ASP A 326 22.20 -7.89 10.62
CA ASP A 326 23.40 -7.61 9.82
C ASP A 326 23.68 -6.08 9.73
N VAL A 327 22.65 -5.24 9.62
CA VAL A 327 22.79 -3.77 9.72
C VAL A 327 23.42 -3.35 11.04
N ILE A 328 22.91 -3.86 12.16
CA ILE A 328 23.43 -3.58 13.50
C ILE A 328 24.90 -4.03 13.62
N ALA A 329 25.21 -5.24 13.16
CA ALA A 329 26.55 -5.79 13.22
C ALA A 329 27.58 -5.00 12.39
N ARG A 330 27.17 -4.50 11.20
CA ARG A 330 28.06 -3.76 10.30
C ARG A 330 28.23 -2.29 10.68
N TYR A 331 27.14 -1.61 11.01
CA TYR A 331 27.10 -0.15 11.09
C TYR A 331 26.71 0.38 12.47
N GLY A 332 26.29 -0.47 13.40
CA GLY A 332 25.80 -0.07 14.72
C GLY A 332 26.79 0.74 15.53
N ASN A 333 28.11 0.49 15.40
CA ASN A 333 29.13 1.24 16.10
C ASN A 333 29.37 2.65 15.52
N ASP A 334 29.11 2.86 14.24
CA ASP A 334 29.51 4.06 13.51
C ASP A 334 28.33 4.97 13.13
N VAL A 335 27.10 4.45 13.11
CA VAL A 335 25.92 5.20 12.67
C VAL A 335 25.61 6.38 13.59
N GLU A 336 25.39 7.55 13.00
CA GLU A 336 24.98 8.78 13.71
C GLU A 336 23.58 9.25 13.31
N VAL A 337 23.11 8.86 12.10
CA VAL A 337 21.75 9.11 11.62
C VAL A 337 21.27 7.96 10.76
N THR A 338 20.02 7.55 10.99
CA THR A 338 19.28 6.64 10.09
C THR A 338 18.03 7.33 9.56
N PHE A 339 17.73 7.09 8.29
CA PHE A 339 16.54 7.58 7.63
C PHE A 339 15.97 6.51 6.69
N SER A 340 14.67 6.57 6.49
CA SER A 340 13.94 5.63 5.63
C SER A 340 13.19 6.40 4.55
N LEU A 341 12.66 5.68 3.58
CA LEU A 341 11.88 6.30 2.50
C LEU A 341 10.41 6.53 2.88
N HIS A 342 10.08 6.21 4.14
CA HIS A 342 8.86 6.61 4.84
C HIS A 342 9.21 7.22 6.19
N HIS A 343 8.26 7.95 6.78
CA HIS A 343 8.38 8.56 8.11
C HIS A 343 9.53 9.60 8.20
N TRP A 344 10.13 9.75 9.35
CA TRP A 344 11.16 10.74 9.71
C TRP A 344 12.47 10.06 10.13
N PRO A 345 13.61 10.74 10.03
CA PRO A 345 14.89 10.20 10.45
C PRO A 345 15.02 10.08 11.98
N THR A 346 15.99 9.28 12.41
CA THR A 346 16.41 9.16 13.82
C THR A 346 17.89 9.49 13.94
N TRP A 347 18.26 10.30 14.92
CA TRP A 347 19.63 10.72 15.18
C TRP A 347 20.13 10.23 16.54
N GLY A 348 21.44 9.98 16.62
CA GLY A 348 22.15 9.54 17.81
C GLY A 348 22.32 8.02 17.87
N ASN A 349 23.57 7.58 18.01
CA ASN A 349 23.98 6.19 17.90
C ASN A 349 23.20 5.26 18.85
N GLU A 350 23.09 5.58 20.12
CA GLU A 350 22.39 4.76 21.13
C GLU A 350 20.89 4.63 20.79
N LYS A 351 20.25 5.76 20.42
CA LYS A 351 18.82 5.79 20.03
C LYS A 351 18.57 4.94 18.78
N ILE A 352 19.45 5.03 17.79
CA ILE A 352 19.37 4.25 16.54
C ILE A 352 19.53 2.77 16.83
N ASN A 353 20.54 2.36 17.59
CA ASN A 353 20.74 0.95 17.92
C ASN A 353 19.57 0.37 18.73
N THR A 354 19.00 1.13 19.65
CA THR A 354 17.80 0.73 20.40
C THR A 354 16.60 0.56 19.45
N TYR A 355 16.39 1.47 18.51
CA TYR A 355 15.33 1.41 17.51
C TYR A 355 15.51 0.21 16.57
N TRP A 356 16.70 0.02 16.01
CA TRP A 356 17.00 -1.09 15.13
C TRP A 356 16.84 -2.45 15.82
N ALA A 357 17.33 -2.56 17.05
CA ALA A 357 17.19 -3.79 17.84
C ALA A 357 15.69 -4.11 18.11
N ALA A 358 14.89 -3.09 18.43
CA ALA A 358 13.45 -3.29 18.65
C ALA A 358 12.73 -3.78 17.39
N GLN A 359 13.04 -3.21 16.22
CA GLN A 359 12.49 -3.65 14.93
C GLN A 359 12.91 -5.08 14.59
N ARG A 360 14.20 -5.42 14.73
CA ARG A 360 14.72 -6.78 14.57
C ARG A 360 13.98 -7.79 15.46
N ASP A 361 13.89 -7.49 16.74
CA ASP A 361 13.33 -8.38 17.74
C ASP A 361 11.81 -8.57 17.52
N MET A 362 11.12 -7.53 17.07
CA MET A 362 9.69 -7.58 16.75
C MET A 362 9.41 -8.56 15.60
N TYR A 363 10.11 -8.46 14.47
CA TYR A 363 9.91 -9.38 13.34
C TYR A 363 10.36 -10.80 13.69
N ARG A 364 11.46 -10.93 14.42
CA ARG A 364 11.94 -12.23 14.88
C ARG A 364 10.95 -12.90 15.83
N TYR A 365 10.46 -12.18 16.83
CA TYR A 365 9.47 -12.66 17.78
C TYR A 365 8.19 -13.11 17.07
N LEU A 366 7.68 -12.27 16.17
CA LEU A 366 6.48 -12.55 15.41
C LEU A 366 6.62 -13.84 14.58
N HIS A 367 7.70 -13.98 13.84
CA HIS A 367 7.97 -15.19 13.06
C HIS A 367 8.10 -16.43 13.96
N ASP A 368 9.00 -16.39 14.94
CA ASP A 368 9.33 -17.56 15.77
C ASP A 368 8.13 -18.01 16.62
N GLN A 369 7.38 -17.08 17.20
CA GLN A 369 6.22 -17.43 18.01
C GLN A 369 5.05 -17.94 17.17
N THR A 370 4.84 -17.41 15.98
CA THR A 370 3.85 -17.96 15.05
C THR A 370 4.13 -19.42 14.74
N LEU A 371 5.38 -19.76 14.39
CA LEU A 371 5.75 -21.15 14.09
C LEU A 371 5.73 -22.04 15.31
N ARG A 372 6.19 -21.53 16.47
CA ARG A 372 6.14 -22.30 17.73
C ARG A 372 4.71 -22.74 18.07
N MET A 373 3.75 -21.82 17.93
CA MET A 373 2.35 -22.11 18.23
C MET A 373 1.69 -22.97 17.14
N ALA A 374 2.03 -22.75 15.87
CA ALA A 374 1.58 -23.60 14.77
C ALA A 374 2.07 -25.05 14.95
N ASN A 375 3.33 -25.25 15.37
CA ASN A 375 3.87 -26.57 15.69
C ASN A 375 3.21 -27.24 16.91
N GLN A 376 2.47 -26.49 17.72
CA GLN A 376 1.61 -27.00 18.78
C GLN A 376 0.18 -27.33 18.31
N GLY A 377 -0.11 -27.14 17.02
CA GLY A 377 -1.38 -27.46 16.42
C GLY A 377 -2.41 -26.31 16.38
N LEU A 378 -2.01 -25.07 16.74
CA LEU A 378 -2.92 -23.93 16.69
C LEU A 378 -3.12 -23.44 15.24
N THR A 379 -4.34 -23.06 14.93
CA THR A 379 -4.73 -22.43 13.65
C THR A 379 -4.27 -20.97 13.60
N PRO A 380 -4.19 -20.34 12.41
CA PRO A 380 -3.76 -18.96 12.30
C PRO A 380 -4.65 -17.97 13.07
N ASN A 381 -5.94 -18.27 13.20
CA ASN A 381 -6.87 -17.45 13.97
C ASN A 381 -6.63 -17.57 15.48
N GLU A 382 -6.38 -18.77 15.98
CA GLU A 382 -6.08 -19.01 17.39
C GLU A 382 -4.74 -18.38 17.79
N ILE A 383 -3.72 -18.50 16.94
CA ILE A 383 -2.42 -17.85 17.17
C ILE A 383 -2.58 -16.33 17.20
N ALA A 384 -3.29 -15.77 16.23
CA ALA A 384 -3.50 -14.33 16.12
C ALA A 384 -4.30 -13.74 17.31
N GLU A 385 -5.08 -14.54 18.01
CA GLU A 385 -5.82 -14.14 19.20
C GLU A 385 -4.97 -14.25 20.49
N GLN A 386 -4.09 -15.24 20.55
CA GLN A 386 -3.32 -15.55 21.76
C GLN A 386 -1.96 -14.83 21.81
N LEU A 387 -1.37 -14.54 20.64
CA LEU A 387 -0.04 -13.93 20.60
C LEU A 387 -0.13 -12.44 20.99
N VAL A 388 0.69 -12.06 21.96
CA VAL A 388 0.89 -10.68 22.39
C VAL A 388 2.36 -10.31 22.31
N LEU A 389 2.67 -9.06 22.00
CA LEU A 389 4.05 -8.58 22.05
C LEU A 389 4.54 -8.49 23.51
N PRO A 390 5.82 -8.79 23.78
CA PRO A 390 6.44 -8.47 25.06
C PRO A 390 6.31 -6.97 25.37
N VAL A 391 6.17 -6.61 26.64
CA VAL A 391 5.99 -5.22 27.08
C VAL A 391 7.08 -4.28 26.53
N GLY A 392 8.33 -4.76 26.43
CA GLY A 392 9.45 -3.99 25.89
C GLY A 392 9.29 -3.60 24.42
N LEU A 393 8.49 -4.35 23.65
CA LEU A 393 8.15 -4.02 22.26
C LEU A 393 6.78 -3.32 22.16
N ASP A 394 5.78 -3.81 22.91
CA ASP A 394 4.40 -3.29 22.87
C ASP A 394 4.29 -1.82 23.30
N SER A 395 5.19 -1.34 24.15
CA SER A 395 5.24 0.05 24.64
C SER A 395 5.94 1.02 23.69
N LEU A 396 6.58 0.55 22.62
CA LEU A 396 7.31 1.39 21.67
C LEU A 396 6.42 1.76 20.47
N PHE A 397 6.29 3.05 20.19
CA PHE A 397 5.51 3.53 19.04
C PHE A 397 6.01 2.95 17.72
N ALA A 398 7.32 2.81 17.53
CA ALA A 398 7.91 2.22 16.34
C ALA A 398 7.56 0.73 16.13
N CYS A 399 7.11 0.02 17.17
CA CYS A 399 6.67 -1.37 17.10
C CYS A 399 5.14 -1.52 17.03
N ARG A 400 4.38 -0.41 16.97
CA ARG A 400 2.92 -0.46 16.84
C ARG A 400 2.48 -0.79 15.42
N GLY A 401 1.34 -1.45 15.31
CA GLY A 401 0.79 -1.95 14.07
C GLY A 401 0.05 -0.90 13.24
N TYR A 402 0.69 0.21 12.89
CA TYR A 402 0.03 1.28 12.13
C TYR A 402 -0.23 0.91 10.67
N TYR A 403 0.68 0.15 10.06
CA TYR A 403 0.55 -0.29 8.66
C TYR A 403 0.29 -1.80 8.55
N GLY A 404 0.97 -2.61 9.37
CA GLY A 404 0.60 -3.98 9.66
C GLY A 404 -0.35 -4.07 10.88
N SER A 405 -0.41 -5.23 11.48
CA SER A 405 -0.87 -5.47 12.85
C SER A 405 -0.37 -6.85 13.30
N LEU A 406 -0.25 -7.07 14.60
CA LEU A 406 0.22 -8.37 15.10
C LEU A 406 -0.66 -9.52 14.59
N SER A 407 -1.99 -9.39 14.71
CA SER A 407 -2.96 -10.39 14.24
C SER A 407 -2.86 -10.67 12.74
N HIS A 408 -2.68 -9.63 11.94
CA HIS A 408 -2.53 -9.73 10.49
C HIS A 408 -1.21 -10.45 10.12
N ASN A 409 -0.12 -10.02 10.75
CA ASN A 409 1.22 -10.52 10.45
C ASN A 409 1.41 -11.99 10.88
N VAL A 410 0.79 -12.41 11.99
CA VAL A 410 0.69 -13.83 12.38
C VAL A 410 0.09 -14.67 11.26
N LYS A 411 -1.08 -14.25 10.74
CA LYS A 411 -1.75 -14.94 9.62
C LYS A 411 -0.89 -14.96 8.37
N SER A 412 -0.12 -13.90 8.13
CA SER A 412 0.80 -13.79 6.99
C SER A 412 1.95 -14.79 7.11
N GLN A 413 2.59 -14.88 8.29
CA GLN A 413 3.67 -15.85 8.49
C GLN A 413 3.16 -17.29 8.50
N TYR A 414 1.98 -17.55 9.06
CA TYR A 414 1.35 -18.86 8.93
C TYR A 414 1.14 -19.24 7.46
N GLN A 415 0.56 -18.33 6.66
CA GLN A 415 0.33 -18.54 5.23
C GLN A 415 1.64 -18.79 4.46
N MET A 416 2.73 -18.16 4.83
CA MET A 416 4.03 -18.35 4.18
C MET A 416 4.50 -19.80 4.22
N TYR A 417 4.25 -20.50 5.34
CA TYR A 417 4.70 -21.89 5.55
C TYR A 417 3.64 -22.93 5.19
N PHE A 418 2.36 -22.63 5.45
CA PHE A 418 1.26 -23.61 5.37
C PHE A 418 0.24 -23.30 4.25
N GLY A 419 0.36 -22.15 3.59
CA GLY A 419 -0.60 -21.72 2.57
C GLY A 419 -1.95 -21.30 3.17
N TRP A 420 -3.01 -21.41 2.37
CA TRP A 420 -4.35 -20.95 2.73
C TRP A 420 -5.11 -21.87 3.70
N PHE A 421 -4.72 -23.15 3.77
CA PHE A 421 -5.44 -24.16 4.55
C PHE A 421 -4.99 -24.16 6.02
N ASP A 422 -5.96 -24.08 6.92
CA ASP A 422 -5.74 -23.98 8.37
C ASP A 422 -5.63 -25.35 9.07
N GLY A 423 -5.67 -26.46 8.31
CA GLY A 423 -5.60 -27.82 8.85
C GLY A 423 -6.96 -28.41 9.31
N ASN A 424 -8.02 -27.60 9.39
CA ASN A 424 -9.35 -28.09 9.77
C ASN A 424 -10.09 -28.68 8.56
N PRO A 425 -10.43 -29.99 8.56
CA PRO A 425 -11.12 -30.62 7.42
C PRO A 425 -12.43 -29.94 7.01
N ALA A 426 -13.13 -29.26 7.93
CA ALA A 426 -14.35 -28.52 7.62
C ALA A 426 -14.12 -27.31 6.70
N ASN A 427 -12.90 -26.74 6.72
CA ASN A 427 -12.50 -25.61 5.91
C ASN A 427 -11.81 -26.00 4.59
N LEU A 428 -11.65 -27.32 4.33
CA LEU A 428 -11.02 -27.79 3.09
C LEU A 428 -11.85 -27.47 1.83
N ASN A 429 -13.17 -27.65 1.91
CA ASN A 429 -14.10 -27.37 0.80
C ASN A 429 -15.41 -26.75 1.31
N PRO A 430 -15.37 -25.51 1.83
CA PRO A 430 -16.56 -24.87 2.37
C PRO A 430 -17.53 -24.47 1.26
N LEU A 431 -18.82 -24.32 1.62
CA LEU A 431 -19.83 -23.78 0.70
C LEU A 431 -19.47 -22.34 0.29
N PRO A 432 -19.84 -21.91 -0.94
CA PRO A 432 -19.71 -20.52 -1.36
C PRO A 432 -20.50 -19.56 -0.45
N PRO A 433 -20.08 -18.28 -0.31
CA PRO A 433 -20.64 -17.36 0.67
C PRO A 433 -22.16 -17.21 0.63
N VAL A 434 -22.77 -17.15 -0.55
CA VAL A 434 -24.24 -16.99 -0.71
C VAL A 434 -24.97 -18.23 -0.18
N GLU A 435 -24.51 -19.42 -0.54
CA GLU A 435 -25.14 -20.67 -0.12
C GLU A 435 -24.91 -20.91 1.38
N LEU A 436 -23.69 -20.67 1.87
CA LEU A 436 -23.35 -20.76 3.29
C LEU A 436 -24.20 -19.79 4.11
N GLY A 437 -24.33 -18.53 3.66
CA GLY A 437 -25.16 -17.52 4.30
C GLY A 437 -26.61 -17.93 4.44
N ARG A 438 -27.22 -18.48 3.37
CA ARG A 438 -28.59 -18.99 3.41
C ARG A 438 -28.76 -20.09 4.46
N LYS A 439 -27.81 -21.03 4.54
CA LYS A 439 -27.85 -22.11 5.54
C LYS A 439 -27.73 -21.59 6.98
N TYR A 440 -26.86 -20.62 7.22
CA TYR A 440 -26.75 -19.98 8.54
C TYR A 440 -28.04 -19.26 8.93
N VAL A 441 -28.61 -18.48 8.01
CA VAL A 441 -29.88 -17.74 8.26
C VAL A 441 -31.01 -18.69 8.57
N GLU A 442 -31.16 -19.78 7.79
CA GLU A 442 -32.16 -20.83 8.02
C GLU A 442 -31.95 -21.49 9.40
N ALA A 443 -30.74 -21.88 9.74
CA ALA A 443 -30.41 -22.56 11.01
C ALA A 443 -30.64 -21.69 12.25
N ILE A 444 -30.45 -20.35 12.13
CA ILE A 444 -30.68 -19.41 13.22
C ILE A 444 -32.19 -19.11 13.41
N GLY A 445 -33.02 -19.33 12.39
CA GLY A 445 -34.45 -19.10 12.44
C GLY A 445 -34.95 -17.92 11.60
N GLY A 446 -34.19 -17.53 10.57
CA GLY A 446 -34.55 -16.49 9.60
C GLY A 446 -33.84 -15.15 9.83
N GLY A 447 -33.94 -14.26 8.83
CA GLY A 447 -33.20 -12.99 8.81
C GLY A 447 -33.55 -12.05 9.97
N GLU A 448 -34.83 -11.98 10.39
CA GLU A 448 -35.25 -11.18 11.54
C GLU A 448 -34.56 -11.63 12.85
N ARG A 449 -34.47 -12.95 13.04
CA ARG A 449 -33.79 -13.51 14.22
C ARG A 449 -32.28 -13.23 14.20
N VAL A 450 -31.64 -13.29 13.03
CA VAL A 450 -30.22 -12.89 12.90
C VAL A 450 -30.04 -11.42 13.29
N ILE A 451 -30.91 -10.52 12.83
CA ILE A 451 -30.85 -9.09 13.18
C ILE A 451 -31.04 -8.88 14.69
N GLU A 452 -31.97 -9.59 15.32
CA GLU A 452 -32.20 -9.49 16.77
C GLU A 452 -30.95 -9.90 17.56
N VAL A 453 -30.35 -11.04 17.22
CA VAL A 453 -29.11 -11.52 17.87
C VAL A 453 -27.93 -10.57 17.61
N ALA A 454 -27.84 -10.06 16.38
CA ALA A 454 -26.78 -9.13 16.01
C ALA A 454 -26.92 -7.77 16.73
N ARG A 455 -28.15 -7.26 16.94
CA ARG A 455 -28.37 -6.02 17.73
C ARG A 455 -27.91 -6.20 19.16
N LYS A 456 -28.27 -7.33 19.78
CA LYS A 456 -27.79 -7.64 21.13
C LYS A 456 -26.26 -7.66 21.19
N ALA A 457 -25.60 -8.36 20.26
CA ALA A 457 -24.13 -8.39 20.18
C ALA A 457 -23.52 -7.00 19.94
N TYR A 458 -24.17 -6.15 19.13
CA TYR A 458 -23.76 -4.76 18.91
C TYR A 458 -23.83 -3.94 20.20
N ASP A 459 -24.92 -4.04 20.96
CA ASP A 459 -25.13 -3.34 22.21
C ASP A 459 -24.17 -3.82 23.33
N GLU A 460 -23.69 -5.05 23.24
CA GLU A 460 -22.67 -5.65 24.12
C GLU A 460 -21.24 -5.37 23.67
N GLY A 461 -21.02 -4.72 22.51
CA GLY A 461 -19.70 -4.39 21.96
C GLY A 461 -19.00 -5.57 21.25
N GLU A 462 -19.69 -6.69 21.02
CA GLU A 462 -19.17 -7.87 20.32
C GLU A 462 -19.17 -7.69 18.79
N TYR A 463 -18.53 -6.61 18.32
CA TYR A 463 -18.59 -6.22 16.90
C TYR A 463 -18.05 -7.27 15.93
N ARG A 464 -17.03 -8.04 16.30
CA ARG A 464 -16.49 -9.11 15.45
C ARG A 464 -17.51 -10.22 15.22
N TRP A 465 -18.23 -10.62 16.28
CA TRP A 465 -19.30 -11.59 16.20
C TRP A 465 -20.49 -11.04 15.39
N CYS A 466 -20.89 -9.82 15.70
CA CYS A 466 -21.95 -9.12 14.98
C CYS A 466 -21.64 -9.04 13.46
N ALA A 467 -20.41 -8.71 13.09
CA ALA A 467 -19.95 -8.69 11.70
C ALA A 467 -20.10 -10.07 11.03
N THR A 468 -19.75 -11.16 11.74
CA THR A 468 -19.87 -12.53 11.21
C THR A 468 -21.31 -12.89 10.94
N LEU A 469 -22.24 -12.61 11.87
CA LEU A 469 -23.67 -12.88 11.72
C LEU A 469 -24.26 -12.12 10.53
N LEU A 470 -24.05 -10.82 10.51
CA LEU A 470 -24.64 -9.93 9.50
C LEU A 470 -24.03 -10.13 8.12
N ASN A 471 -22.75 -10.48 8.03
CA ASN A 471 -22.13 -10.82 6.75
C ASN A 471 -22.85 -12.01 6.08
N ASN A 472 -23.17 -13.06 6.85
CA ASN A 472 -23.93 -14.19 6.34
C ASN A 472 -25.35 -13.78 5.89
N LEU A 473 -26.01 -12.91 6.65
CA LEU A 473 -27.34 -12.42 6.28
C LEU A 473 -27.31 -11.54 5.01
N VAL A 474 -26.35 -10.64 4.88
CA VAL A 474 -26.20 -9.78 3.68
C VAL A 474 -25.90 -10.61 2.43
N PHE A 475 -25.13 -11.70 2.55
CA PHE A 475 -24.93 -12.63 1.42
C PHE A 475 -26.19 -13.42 1.09
N ALA A 476 -26.98 -13.81 2.09
CA ALA A 476 -28.25 -14.52 1.87
C ALA A 476 -29.33 -13.59 1.31
N GLU A 477 -29.42 -12.38 1.81
CA GLU A 477 -30.46 -11.38 1.53
C GLU A 477 -29.81 -10.03 1.17
N PRO A 478 -29.21 -9.86 -0.02
CA PRO A 478 -28.43 -8.65 -0.37
C PRO A 478 -29.25 -7.35 -0.40
N GLU A 479 -30.57 -7.44 -0.53
CA GLU A 479 -31.49 -6.31 -0.51
C GLU A 479 -32.02 -5.94 0.88
N ASN A 480 -31.64 -6.70 1.93
CA ASN A 480 -32.06 -6.44 3.30
C ASN A 480 -31.35 -5.19 3.85
N GLN A 481 -32.02 -4.04 3.73
CA GLN A 481 -31.46 -2.73 4.11
C GLN A 481 -31.15 -2.63 5.61
N THR A 482 -31.95 -3.28 6.47
CA THR A 482 -31.72 -3.30 7.92
C THR A 482 -30.42 -4.03 8.27
N ALA A 483 -30.19 -5.18 7.64
CA ALA A 483 -28.95 -5.95 7.81
C ALA A 483 -27.73 -5.18 7.28
N ARG A 484 -27.84 -4.59 6.08
CA ARG A 484 -26.78 -3.77 5.46
C ARG A 484 -26.39 -2.57 6.35
N GLN A 485 -27.41 -1.83 6.86
CA GLN A 485 -27.15 -0.67 7.70
C GLN A 485 -26.50 -1.07 9.02
N LEU A 486 -27.00 -2.13 9.69
CA LEU A 486 -26.41 -2.59 10.95
C LEU A 486 -24.98 -3.11 10.75
N LEU A 487 -24.69 -3.84 9.65
CA LEU A 487 -23.33 -4.28 9.31
C LEU A 487 -22.41 -3.09 9.04
N ALA A 488 -22.92 -2.05 8.36
CA ALA A 488 -22.17 -0.81 8.13
C ALA A 488 -21.85 -0.10 9.46
N ASP A 489 -22.78 -0.11 10.40
CA ASP A 489 -22.57 0.48 11.73
C ASP A 489 -21.52 -0.31 12.52
N VAL A 490 -21.54 -1.63 12.45
CA VAL A 490 -20.51 -2.51 13.03
C VAL A 490 -19.13 -2.22 12.44
N TYR A 491 -19.02 -2.19 11.11
CA TYR A 491 -17.74 -1.88 10.45
C TYR A 491 -17.23 -0.49 10.81
N THR A 492 -18.11 0.47 11.02
CA THR A 492 -17.72 1.81 11.47
C THR A 492 -17.07 1.75 12.85
N GLN A 493 -17.64 1.01 13.82
CA GLN A 493 -17.05 0.86 15.15
C GLN A 493 -15.70 0.13 15.11
N LEU A 494 -15.59 -0.96 14.34
CA LEU A 494 -14.32 -1.67 14.14
C LEU A 494 -13.26 -0.77 13.49
N GLY A 495 -13.65 0.08 12.54
CA GLY A 495 -12.77 1.06 11.93
C GLY A 495 -12.28 2.13 12.93
N TYR A 496 -13.13 2.58 13.84
CA TYR A 496 -12.77 3.56 14.87
C TYR A 496 -11.80 3.01 15.92
N GLN A 497 -11.87 1.71 16.21
CA GLN A 497 -10.98 1.02 17.14
C GLN A 497 -9.63 0.66 16.51
N ALA A 498 -9.57 0.51 15.18
CA ALA A 498 -8.39 0.00 14.49
C ALA A 498 -7.17 0.91 14.67
N GLU A 499 -6.08 0.36 15.21
CA GLU A 499 -4.76 1.00 15.24
C GLU A 499 -4.07 0.96 13.87
N SER A 500 -4.35 -0.07 13.04
CA SER A 500 -3.86 -0.18 11.68
C SER A 500 -4.66 0.74 10.73
N GLY A 501 -3.98 1.65 10.05
CA GLY A 501 -4.58 2.52 9.02
C GLY A 501 -5.27 1.71 7.92
N PRO A 502 -4.63 0.67 7.32
CA PRO A 502 -5.27 -0.22 6.37
C PRO A 502 -6.52 -0.92 6.89
N TRP A 503 -6.52 -1.42 8.12
CA TRP A 503 -7.71 -2.06 8.69
C TRP A 503 -8.85 -1.05 8.87
N ARG A 504 -8.54 0.13 9.42
CA ARG A 504 -9.50 1.23 9.54
C ARG A 504 -10.13 1.55 8.19
N ASN A 505 -9.29 1.72 7.18
CA ASN A 505 -9.73 2.10 5.84
C ASN A 505 -10.59 1.01 5.19
N PHE A 506 -10.25 -0.28 5.35
CA PHE A 506 -11.06 -1.40 4.87
C PHE A 506 -12.44 -1.41 5.52
N TYR A 507 -12.52 -1.31 6.85
CA TYR A 507 -13.79 -1.30 7.57
C TYR A 507 -14.66 -0.12 7.17
N LEU A 508 -14.11 1.10 7.17
CA LEU A 508 -14.88 2.30 6.85
C LEU A 508 -15.32 2.34 5.38
N THR A 509 -14.47 1.86 4.45
CA THR A 509 -14.85 1.76 3.04
C THR A 509 -15.95 0.71 2.84
N GLY A 510 -15.84 -0.45 3.49
CA GLY A 510 -16.89 -1.47 3.50
C GLY A 510 -18.22 -0.96 4.07
N ALA A 511 -18.18 -0.14 5.12
CA ALA A 511 -19.37 0.52 5.66
C ALA A 511 -20.05 1.44 4.64
N LYS A 512 -19.26 2.25 3.91
CA LYS A 512 -19.78 3.11 2.83
C LYS A 512 -20.36 2.32 1.67
N GLU A 513 -19.73 1.21 1.29
CA GLU A 513 -20.25 0.34 0.23
C GLU A 513 -21.61 -0.27 0.61
N LEU A 514 -21.77 -0.74 1.86
CA LEU A 514 -23.03 -1.25 2.37
C LEU A 514 -24.15 -0.21 2.35
N ARG A 515 -23.82 1.06 2.62
CA ARG A 515 -24.76 2.20 2.57
C ARG A 515 -25.06 2.66 1.13
N GLY A 516 -24.36 2.13 0.11
CA GLY A 516 -24.51 2.55 -1.27
C GLY A 516 -23.87 3.91 -1.59
N GLU A 517 -22.95 4.37 -0.77
CA GLU A 517 -22.29 5.70 -0.89
C GLU A 517 -21.04 5.68 -1.78
N ILE A 518 -20.63 4.51 -2.28
CA ILE A 518 -19.45 4.37 -3.14
C ILE A 518 -19.88 4.39 -4.60
N ASN A 519 -19.43 5.40 -5.33
CA ASN A 519 -19.48 5.40 -6.79
C ASN A 519 -18.26 4.61 -7.30
N ARG A 520 -18.50 3.46 -7.97
CA ARG A 520 -17.52 2.43 -8.33
C ARG A 520 -16.56 2.85 -9.46
N GLN A 521 -16.00 4.02 -9.46
CA GLN A 521 -14.85 4.33 -10.34
C GLN A 521 -13.56 3.85 -9.65
N VAL A 522 -13.19 2.61 -9.92
CA VAL A 522 -11.91 2.04 -9.50
C VAL A 522 -10.83 2.53 -10.47
N PRO A 523 -9.71 3.08 -10.01
CA PRO A 523 -8.58 3.39 -10.87
C PRO A 523 -8.15 2.13 -11.62
N ASN A 524 -8.08 2.19 -12.95
CA ASN A 524 -7.52 1.11 -13.74
C ASN A 524 -6.00 1.32 -13.81
N LEU A 525 -5.25 0.57 -13.04
CA LEU A 525 -3.78 0.60 -13.04
C LEU A 525 -3.20 -0.05 -14.31
N VAL A 526 -4.01 -0.85 -15.02
CA VAL A 526 -3.61 -1.57 -16.23
C VAL A 526 -4.04 -0.79 -17.46
N ASN A 527 -3.09 -0.25 -18.20
CA ASN A 527 -3.29 0.48 -19.46
C ASN A 527 -2.27 0.04 -20.50
N ALA A 528 -2.47 0.43 -21.77
CA ALA A 528 -1.59 -0.02 -22.84
C ALA A 528 -0.12 0.39 -22.64
N SER A 529 0.13 1.55 -22.05
CA SER A 529 1.50 2.00 -21.77
C SER A 529 2.19 1.13 -20.73
N SER A 530 1.52 0.82 -19.61
CA SER A 530 2.09 -0.07 -18.58
C SER A 530 2.30 -1.50 -19.11
N VAL A 531 1.34 -2.01 -19.89
CA VAL A 531 1.39 -3.37 -20.46
C VAL A 531 2.46 -3.48 -21.58
N SER A 532 2.65 -2.44 -22.38
CA SER A 532 3.67 -2.45 -23.46
C SER A 532 5.12 -2.40 -22.96
N ASN A 533 5.33 -1.99 -21.70
CA ASN A 533 6.65 -2.01 -21.07
C ASN A 533 7.07 -3.42 -20.61
N LEU A 534 6.15 -4.37 -20.57
CA LEU A 534 6.47 -5.78 -20.31
C LEU A 534 7.44 -6.30 -21.37
N GLY A 535 8.37 -7.15 -20.98
CA GLY A 535 9.10 -8.01 -21.94
C GLY A 535 8.12 -8.85 -22.76
N ALA A 536 8.51 -9.27 -23.95
CA ALA A 536 7.59 -9.99 -24.84
C ALA A 536 7.01 -11.26 -24.19
N ASP A 537 7.83 -12.01 -23.46
CA ASP A 537 7.41 -13.21 -22.72
C ASP A 537 6.30 -12.91 -21.71
N MET A 538 6.53 -11.94 -20.82
CA MET A 538 5.57 -11.52 -19.81
C MET A 538 4.30 -10.86 -20.41
N LEU A 539 4.43 -10.16 -21.54
CA LEU A 539 3.29 -9.62 -22.28
C LEU A 539 2.38 -10.74 -22.82
N LEU A 540 2.97 -11.86 -23.23
CA LEU A 540 2.21 -13.03 -23.67
C LEU A 540 1.55 -13.78 -22.50
N ASP A 541 2.20 -13.85 -21.34
CA ASP A 541 1.57 -14.32 -20.10
C ASP A 541 0.39 -13.43 -19.70
N PHE A 542 0.56 -12.11 -19.78
CA PHE A 542 -0.56 -11.18 -19.56
C PHE A 542 -1.70 -11.40 -20.56
N CYS A 543 -1.40 -11.68 -21.83
CA CYS A 543 -2.41 -12.04 -22.83
C CYS A 543 -3.15 -13.33 -22.43
N ALA A 544 -2.44 -14.34 -21.94
CA ALA A 544 -2.99 -15.64 -21.56
C ALA A 544 -4.03 -15.51 -20.44
N ILE A 545 -3.80 -14.68 -19.44
CA ILE A 545 -4.77 -14.46 -18.33
C ILE A 545 -6.04 -13.71 -18.77
N GLN A 546 -6.08 -13.10 -19.96
CA GLN A 546 -7.28 -12.48 -20.51
C GLN A 546 -8.20 -13.49 -21.23
N VAL A 547 -7.72 -14.71 -21.47
CA VAL A 547 -8.48 -15.75 -22.18
C VAL A 547 -9.56 -16.32 -21.27
N ASN A 548 -10.80 -16.29 -21.73
CA ASN A 548 -11.87 -17.05 -21.08
C ASN A 548 -11.80 -18.52 -21.53
N GLY A 549 -11.09 -19.35 -20.76
CA GLY A 549 -10.85 -20.76 -21.08
C GLY A 549 -12.13 -21.57 -21.25
N MET A 550 -13.16 -21.29 -20.45
CA MET A 550 -14.46 -21.98 -20.57
C MET A 550 -15.16 -21.69 -21.90
N LYS A 551 -15.08 -20.43 -22.40
CA LYS A 551 -15.60 -20.07 -23.73
C LYS A 551 -14.71 -20.55 -24.87
N ALA A 552 -13.42 -20.64 -24.65
CA ALA A 552 -12.48 -21.20 -25.63
C ALA A 552 -12.72 -22.70 -25.86
N GLY A 553 -13.03 -23.43 -24.78
CA GLY A 553 -13.33 -24.86 -24.86
C GLY A 553 -12.22 -25.67 -25.53
N ASP A 554 -12.60 -26.56 -26.44
CA ASP A 554 -11.67 -27.43 -27.16
C ASP A 554 -11.07 -26.80 -28.43
N LYS A 555 -11.23 -25.49 -28.62
CA LYS A 555 -10.64 -24.79 -29.77
C LYS A 555 -9.13 -24.93 -29.75
N ARG A 556 -8.56 -25.23 -30.92
CA ARG A 556 -7.12 -25.25 -31.14
C ARG A 556 -6.75 -24.17 -32.14
N ILE A 557 -5.95 -23.18 -31.73
CA ILE A 557 -5.51 -22.06 -32.55
C ILE A 557 -4.01 -21.89 -32.33
N CYS A 558 -3.24 -21.92 -33.42
CA CYS A 558 -1.80 -21.62 -33.41
C CYS A 558 -1.56 -20.29 -34.16
N ILE A 559 -0.82 -19.38 -33.55
CA ILE A 559 -0.48 -18.07 -34.10
C ILE A 559 1.03 -17.85 -33.94
N ASN A 560 1.70 -17.41 -35.00
CA ASN A 560 3.05 -16.88 -34.89
C ASN A 560 3.00 -15.36 -34.68
N LEU A 561 3.81 -14.84 -33.76
CA LEU A 561 4.00 -13.43 -33.51
C LEU A 561 5.44 -13.02 -33.78
N THR A 562 5.60 -11.80 -34.32
CA THR A 562 6.90 -11.12 -34.36
C THR A 562 6.70 -9.70 -33.85
N PHE A 563 7.40 -9.35 -32.77
CA PHE A 563 7.40 -7.99 -32.22
C PHE A 563 8.44 -7.15 -32.96
N LYS A 564 7.97 -6.16 -33.75
CA LYS A 564 8.82 -5.34 -34.63
C LYS A 564 9.77 -4.42 -33.87
N ASP A 565 9.37 -4.00 -32.68
CA ASP A 565 10.11 -3.05 -31.84
C ASP A 565 11.29 -3.69 -31.09
N CYS A 566 11.28 -5.00 -30.84
CA CYS A 566 12.38 -5.72 -30.19
C CYS A 566 12.93 -6.88 -31.02
N GLY A 567 12.30 -7.23 -32.16
CA GLY A 567 12.73 -8.34 -33.02
C GLY A 567 12.42 -9.74 -32.49
N GLU A 568 11.78 -9.86 -31.33
CA GLU A 568 11.45 -11.14 -30.71
C GLU A 568 10.30 -11.83 -31.43
N LYS A 569 10.37 -13.16 -31.47
CA LYS A 569 9.36 -14.03 -32.08
C LYS A 569 8.79 -14.97 -31.05
N ALA A 570 7.52 -15.33 -31.21
CA ALA A 570 6.86 -16.31 -30.37
C ALA A 570 5.80 -17.08 -31.18
N MET A 571 5.56 -18.32 -30.79
CA MET A 571 4.39 -19.09 -31.17
C MET A 571 3.39 -19.09 -30.01
N LEU A 572 2.14 -18.75 -30.28
CA LEU A 572 1.02 -18.88 -29.35
C LEU A 572 0.20 -20.09 -29.72
N LEU A 573 -0.16 -20.91 -28.74
CA LEU A 573 -1.03 -22.07 -28.91
C LEU A 573 -2.18 -22.04 -27.91
N LEU A 574 -3.37 -21.74 -28.38
CA LEU A 574 -4.61 -21.98 -27.64
C LEU A 574 -5.02 -23.45 -27.82
N ASN A 575 -5.13 -24.18 -26.73
CA ASN A 575 -5.60 -25.55 -26.71
C ASN A 575 -6.19 -25.90 -25.34
N ASN A 576 -7.28 -26.68 -25.29
CA ASN A 576 -7.94 -27.05 -24.04
C ASN A 576 -8.25 -25.84 -23.13
N GLY A 577 -8.65 -24.72 -23.72
CA GLY A 577 -8.95 -23.50 -22.99
C GLY A 577 -7.75 -22.71 -22.45
N ALA A 578 -6.52 -23.21 -22.60
CA ALA A 578 -5.28 -22.57 -22.15
C ALA A 578 -4.50 -21.98 -23.32
N LEU A 579 -4.03 -20.74 -23.17
CA LEU A 579 -3.13 -20.10 -24.13
C LEU A 579 -1.70 -20.25 -23.60
N ASN A 580 -0.90 -21.04 -24.33
CA ASN A 580 0.51 -21.20 -24.09
C ASN A 580 1.32 -20.42 -25.13
N HIS A 581 2.55 -20.08 -24.83
CA HIS A 581 3.46 -19.50 -25.80
C HIS A 581 4.87 -20.10 -25.70
N ARG A 582 5.65 -19.94 -26.75
CA ARG A 582 7.05 -20.33 -26.79
C ARG A 582 7.86 -19.26 -27.52
N MET A 583 8.73 -18.60 -26.75
CA MET A 583 9.62 -17.58 -27.27
C MET A 583 10.66 -18.18 -28.23
N GLY A 584 11.07 -17.40 -29.26
CA GLY A 584 12.05 -17.81 -30.26
C GLY A 584 11.58 -18.87 -31.25
N TYR A 585 10.34 -19.34 -31.17
CA TYR A 585 9.78 -20.41 -31.99
C TYR A 585 8.66 -19.91 -32.91
N THR A 586 8.57 -20.54 -34.10
CA THR A 586 7.45 -20.35 -35.05
C THR A 586 7.02 -21.71 -35.61
N ASP A 587 5.72 -21.90 -35.83
CA ASP A 587 5.14 -23.11 -36.40
C ASP A 587 4.72 -22.86 -37.85
N ALA A 588 5.19 -23.70 -38.76
CA ALA A 588 4.85 -23.57 -40.18
C ALA A 588 3.37 -23.83 -40.49
N SER A 589 2.66 -24.54 -39.59
CA SER A 589 1.24 -24.83 -39.69
C SER A 589 0.35 -23.83 -38.97
N ALA A 590 0.90 -22.70 -38.46
CA ALA A 590 0.15 -21.69 -37.75
C ALA A 590 -0.96 -21.11 -38.64
N LEU A 591 -2.16 -20.93 -38.04
CA LEU A 591 -3.31 -20.34 -38.68
C LEU A 591 -3.05 -18.92 -39.18
N LEU A 592 -2.23 -18.18 -38.43
CA LEU A 592 -1.92 -16.78 -38.70
C LEU A 592 -0.51 -16.44 -38.26
N SER A 593 0.15 -15.55 -39.03
CA SER A 593 1.41 -14.93 -38.60
C SER A 593 1.25 -13.42 -38.57
N LEU A 594 1.42 -12.84 -37.37
CA LEU A 594 1.26 -11.42 -37.10
C LEU A 594 2.61 -10.74 -36.87
N GLN A 595 2.73 -9.50 -37.36
CA GLN A 595 3.85 -8.61 -37.07
C GLN A 595 3.31 -7.33 -36.45
N VAL A 596 3.57 -7.11 -35.17
CA VAL A 596 3.02 -6.00 -34.38
C VAL A 596 4.12 -5.39 -33.50
N THR A 597 3.91 -4.17 -32.99
CA THR A 597 4.70 -3.66 -31.87
C THR A 597 4.11 -4.18 -30.57
N ARG A 598 4.89 -4.23 -29.47
CA ARG A 598 4.36 -4.57 -28.15
C ARG A 598 3.23 -3.63 -27.74
N ASN A 599 3.36 -2.33 -28.03
CA ASN A 599 2.31 -1.34 -27.75
C ASN A 599 1.00 -1.62 -28.52
N ASP A 600 1.07 -1.92 -29.81
CA ASP A 600 -0.12 -2.24 -30.59
C ASP A 600 -0.76 -3.55 -30.12
N PHE A 601 0.06 -4.54 -29.74
CA PHE A 601 -0.42 -5.80 -29.18
C PHE A 601 -1.09 -5.59 -27.81
N ALA A 602 -0.52 -4.75 -26.93
CA ALA A 602 -1.12 -4.40 -25.65
C ALA A 602 -2.49 -3.72 -25.86
N ARG A 603 -2.60 -2.78 -26.77
CA ARG A 603 -3.86 -2.11 -27.14
C ARG A 603 -4.91 -3.07 -27.68
N LEU A 604 -4.50 -4.09 -28.46
CA LEU A 604 -5.39 -5.16 -28.91
C LEU A 604 -5.92 -6.00 -27.76
N ILE A 605 -5.05 -6.43 -26.85
CA ILE A 605 -5.43 -7.25 -25.67
C ILE A 605 -6.40 -6.47 -24.80
N LEU A 606 -6.14 -5.19 -24.55
CA LEU A 606 -6.96 -4.31 -23.72
C LEU A 606 -8.21 -3.80 -24.45
N LYS A 607 -8.41 -4.18 -25.72
CA LYS A 607 -9.56 -3.77 -26.55
C LYS A 607 -9.65 -2.26 -26.79
N GLU A 608 -8.54 -1.54 -26.71
CA GLU A 608 -8.45 -0.11 -27.02
C GLU A 608 -8.49 0.14 -28.53
N VAL A 609 -8.13 -0.85 -29.33
CA VAL A 609 -8.23 -0.85 -30.78
C VAL A 609 -8.90 -2.13 -31.26
N ARG A 610 -9.49 -2.09 -32.47
CA ARG A 610 -9.99 -3.30 -33.15
C ARG A 610 -8.89 -3.85 -34.05
N PRO A 611 -8.86 -5.17 -34.28
CA PRO A 611 -7.92 -5.80 -35.20
C PRO A 611 -8.00 -5.26 -36.61
#